data_fc435d9940f66b0f0a8cb58964224c92
#
_entry.id   fc435d9940f66b0f0a8cb58964224c92
#
_cell.length_a   1.000
_cell.length_b   1.000
_cell.length_c   1.000
_cell.angle_alpha   90.00
_cell.angle_beta   90.00
_cell.angle_gamma   90.00
#
_symmetry.space_group_name_H-M   'P 1'
#
loop_
_entity.id
_entity.type
_entity.pdbx_description
1 polymer ?
#
loop_
_entity_poly.entity_id
_entity_poly.type
_entity_poly.pdbx_seq_one_letter_code
_entity_poly.pdbx_strand_id
1 'polypeptide(L)'
;GMCGGPIGSSFPYKKLYRLTGDEKYLDKVKKLAEGLVRSGVPEHLSWGYWGSKCLCCGGPGVLEYFADLYDLTGDEKYKKYAKRTADKLISDSYEEKKGRSFYGAWDRIDPARVVSYTGYYIGAAGAAGALLKYYSVLKNIKIADFFEYYL
;
A
#
# COMPACT_ATOMS: atom_id res chain seq x y z
N GLY A 1 5.93 -5.72 -3.18
CA GLY A 1 4.62 -6.07 -2.62
C GLY A 1 4.74 -6.77 -1.28
N MET A 2 3.59 -7.19 -0.72
CA MET A 2 3.54 -7.91 0.56
C MET A 2 4.14 -9.30 0.48
N CYS A 3 3.94 -10.02 -0.62
CA CYS A 3 4.31 -11.46 -0.72
C CYS A 3 5.81 -11.74 -0.79
N GLY A 4 6.65 -10.81 -1.13
CA GLY A 4 8.09 -11.07 -1.26
C GLY A 4 8.91 -9.82 -1.47
N GLY A 5 8.35 -8.65 -1.13
CA GLY A 5 9.02 -7.37 -1.33
C GLY A 5 9.16 -6.56 -0.05
N PRO A 6 9.64 -5.31 -0.19
CA PRO A 6 9.92 -4.43 0.96
C PRO A 6 8.73 -4.24 1.91
N ILE A 7 7.51 -4.22 1.39
CA ILE A 7 6.30 -4.02 2.19
C ILE A 7 6.10 -5.18 3.17
N GLY A 8 6.07 -6.42 2.66
CA GLY A 8 5.92 -7.61 3.53
C GLY A 8 7.08 -7.79 4.49
N SER A 9 8.31 -7.57 4.01
CA SER A 9 9.50 -7.63 4.87
C SER A 9 9.51 -6.58 5.99
N SER A 10 8.74 -5.51 5.87
CA SER A 10 8.65 -4.47 6.89
C SER A 10 7.75 -4.82 8.08
N PHE A 11 6.80 -5.73 7.91
CA PHE A 11 5.82 -6.04 8.96
C PHE A 11 6.44 -6.44 10.30
N PRO A 12 7.37 -7.42 10.35
CA PRO A 12 7.99 -7.79 11.63
C PRO A 12 8.78 -6.62 12.25
N TYR A 13 9.44 -5.80 11.45
CA TYR A 13 10.18 -4.65 11.96
C TYR A 13 9.26 -3.55 12.49
N LYS A 14 8.14 -3.25 11.81
CA LYS A 14 7.12 -2.32 12.33
C LYS A 14 6.55 -2.81 13.66
N LYS A 15 6.25 -4.11 13.76
CA LYS A 15 5.73 -4.70 15.00
C LYS A 15 6.77 -4.63 16.14
N LEU A 16 8.03 -4.99 15.86
CA LEU A 16 9.11 -4.89 16.84
C LEU A 16 9.34 -3.46 17.31
N TYR A 17 9.32 -2.49 16.41
CA TYR A 17 9.42 -1.09 16.77
C TYR A 17 8.28 -0.65 17.70
N ARG A 18 7.02 -0.98 17.35
CA ARG A 18 5.86 -0.64 18.21
C ARG A 18 5.93 -1.28 19.60
N LEU A 19 6.49 -2.48 19.70
CA LEU A 19 6.61 -3.20 20.99
C LEU A 19 7.79 -2.73 21.85
N THR A 20 8.90 -2.36 21.22
CA THR A 20 10.16 -2.11 21.95
C THR A 20 10.58 -0.65 21.98
N GLY A 21 10.09 0.17 21.06
CA GLY A 21 10.57 1.54 20.84
C GLY A 21 12.00 1.64 20.28
N ASP A 22 12.63 0.51 19.93
CA ASP A 22 14.03 0.48 19.48
C ASP A 22 14.14 0.95 18.02
N GLU A 23 14.76 2.10 17.84
CA GLU A 23 14.92 2.80 16.56
C GLU A 23 15.60 1.94 15.47
N LYS A 24 16.42 0.95 15.85
CA LYS A 24 17.04 0.05 14.86
C LYS A 24 16.02 -0.65 13.96
N TYR A 25 14.83 -0.94 14.50
CA TYR A 25 13.75 -1.57 13.73
C TYR A 25 13.10 -0.57 12.77
N LEU A 26 12.86 0.66 13.23
CA LEU A 26 12.34 1.72 12.38
C LEU A 26 13.32 2.06 11.25
N ASP A 27 14.62 2.07 11.51
CA ASP A 27 15.64 2.27 10.47
C ASP A 27 15.61 1.19 9.38
N LYS A 28 15.33 -0.07 9.75
CA LYS A 28 15.13 -1.13 8.76
C LYS A 28 13.93 -0.85 7.87
N VAL A 29 12.81 -0.39 8.45
CA VAL A 29 11.60 -0.03 7.70
C VAL A 29 11.88 1.15 6.76
N LYS A 30 12.58 2.19 7.24
CA LYS A 30 12.98 3.35 6.43
C LYS A 30 13.86 2.94 5.24
N LYS A 31 14.85 2.05 5.44
CA LYS A 31 15.70 1.52 4.36
C LYS A 31 14.92 0.74 3.32
N LEU A 32 13.94 -0.05 3.74
CA LEU A 32 13.02 -0.75 2.83
C LEU A 32 12.18 0.24 2.01
N ALA A 33 11.72 1.33 2.64
CA ALA A 33 11.01 2.41 1.95
C ALA A 33 11.88 3.11 0.89
N GLU A 34 13.14 3.38 1.19
CA GLU A 34 14.07 3.97 0.23
C GLU A 34 14.29 3.06 -0.99
N GLY A 35 14.37 1.74 -0.78
CA GLY A 35 14.41 0.77 -1.87
C GLY A 35 13.17 0.83 -2.75
N LEU A 36 12.00 0.95 -2.14
CA LEU A 36 10.73 1.07 -2.84
C LEU A 36 10.66 2.38 -3.64
N VAL A 37 11.08 3.49 -3.05
CA VAL A 37 11.14 4.79 -3.73
C VAL A 37 12.09 4.76 -4.93
N ARG A 38 13.28 4.15 -4.77
CA ARG A 38 14.25 4.01 -5.88
C ARG A 38 13.70 3.17 -7.04
N SER A 39 12.74 2.27 -6.80
CA SER A 39 12.09 1.54 -7.88
C SER A 39 11.13 2.38 -8.73
N GLY A 40 10.88 3.62 -8.33
CA GLY A 40 10.05 4.58 -9.08
C GLY A 40 8.54 4.44 -8.88
N VAL A 41 8.10 3.67 -7.87
CA VAL A 41 6.66 3.57 -7.56
C VAL A 41 6.11 4.93 -7.08
N PRO A 42 4.84 5.24 -7.34
CA PRO A 42 3.82 4.44 -8.02
C PRO A 42 3.79 4.59 -9.55
N GLU A 43 4.57 5.50 -10.13
CA GLU A 43 4.47 5.85 -11.55
C GLU A 43 5.20 4.87 -12.46
N HIS A 44 6.33 4.35 -11.99
CA HIS A 44 7.13 3.40 -12.76
C HIS A 44 6.78 1.96 -12.39
N LEU A 45 6.41 1.18 -13.40
CA LEU A 45 6.17 -0.26 -13.26
C LEU A 45 7.51 -0.99 -13.33
N SER A 46 8.12 -1.23 -12.18
CA SER A 46 9.34 -2.00 -12.09
C SER A 46 9.06 -3.51 -12.00
N TRP A 47 10.09 -4.33 -12.18
CA TRP A 47 10.00 -5.76 -11.93
C TRP A 47 9.49 -6.02 -10.50
N GLY A 48 8.39 -6.78 -10.38
CA GLY A 48 7.74 -7.06 -9.11
C GLY A 48 6.69 -6.04 -8.64
N TYR A 49 6.53 -4.93 -9.34
CA TYR A 49 5.40 -4.02 -9.19
C TYR A 49 4.62 -3.96 -10.50
N TRP A 50 3.49 -4.62 -10.56
CA TRP A 50 2.79 -4.89 -11.82
C TRP A 50 1.66 -3.90 -12.13
N GLY A 51 1.62 -2.77 -11.45
CA GLY A 51 0.54 -1.79 -11.64
C GLY A 51 -0.85 -2.31 -11.27
N SER A 52 -0.90 -3.47 -10.60
CA SER A 52 -2.16 -4.05 -10.21
C SER A 52 -2.85 -3.20 -9.14
N LYS A 53 -4.16 -3.30 -9.09
CA LYS A 53 -4.99 -2.60 -8.11
C LYS A 53 -5.23 -3.45 -6.86
N CYS A 54 -4.37 -4.44 -6.62
CA CYS A 54 -4.46 -5.33 -5.48
C CYS A 54 -3.59 -4.87 -4.30
N LEU A 55 -4.04 -5.17 -3.09
CA LEU A 55 -3.32 -4.82 -1.86
C LEU A 55 -1.98 -5.56 -1.77
N CYS A 56 -1.94 -6.84 -2.11
CA CYS A 56 -0.75 -7.67 -1.91
C CYS A 56 0.43 -7.30 -2.81
N CYS A 57 0.20 -6.88 -4.06
CA CYS A 57 1.27 -6.69 -5.05
C CYS A 57 1.23 -5.34 -5.76
N GLY A 58 0.24 -4.49 -5.51
CA GLY A 58 -0.02 -3.29 -6.29
C GLY A 58 -0.05 -1.99 -5.50
N GLY A 59 -0.62 -0.99 -6.14
CA GLY A 59 -0.75 0.38 -5.61
C GLY A 59 -1.36 0.48 -4.22
N PRO A 60 -2.46 -0.22 -3.90
CA PRO A 60 -3.05 -0.18 -2.57
C PRO A 60 -2.07 -0.55 -1.45
N GLY A 61 -1.26 -1.60 -1.63
CA GLY A 61 -0.26 -1.97 -0.63
C GLY A 61 0.87 -0.94 -0.47
N VAL A 62 1.25 -0.27 -1.56
CA VAL A 62 2.21 0.85 -1.53
C VAL A 62 1.61 2.04 -0.78
N LEU A 63 0.34 2.36 -1.04
CA LEU A 63 -0.38 3.44 -0.36
C LEU A 63 -0.43 3.22 1.16
N GLU A 64 -0.88 2.04 1.57
CA GLU A 64 -0.97 1.67 2.98
C GLU A 64 0.40 1.74 3.67
N TYR A 65 1.44 1.24 3.00
CA TYR A 65 2.80 1.27 3.52
C TYR A 65 3.32 2.70 3.79
N PHE A 66 3.13 3.63 2.85
CA PHE A 66 3.56 5.02 3.06
C PHE A 66 2.67 5.77 4.05
N ALA A 67 1.38 5.47 4.10
CA ALA A 67 0.48 6.02 5.11
C ALA A 67 0.90 5.59 6.52
N ASP A 68 1.22 4.30 6.71
CA ASP A 68 1.77 3.77 7.95
C ASP A 68 3.09 4.43 8.36
N LEU A 69 4.01 4.61 7.41
CA LEU A 69 5.28 5.26 7.70
C LEU A 69 5.11 6.70 8.13
N TYR A 70 4.18 7.42 7.52
CA TYR A 70 3.87 8.77 7.97
C TYR A 70 3.28 8.75 9.39
N ASP A 71 2.35 7.85 9.68
CA ASP A 71 1.75 7.68 11.01
C ASP A 71 2.81 7.37 12.08
N LEU A 72 3.79 6.51 11.75
CA LEU A 72 4.87 6.11 12.65
C LEU A 72 5.93 7.19 12.87
N THR A 73 6.19 8.04 11.87
CA THR A 73 7.37 8.94 11.87
C THR A 73 7.06 10.42 11.88
N GLY A 74 5.85 10.80 11.44
CA GLY A 74 5.50 12.19 11.17
C GLY A 74 6.25 12.82 9.98
N ASP A 75 7.06 12.05 9.24
CA ASP A 75 7.88 12.59 8.15
C ASP A 75 7.02 12.86 6.89
N GLU A 76 6.85 14.12 6.56
CA GLU A 76 6.03 14.61 5.45
C GLU A 76 6.41 14.01 4.08
N LYS A 77 7.63 13.50 3.91
CA LYS A 77 8.01 12.81 2.67
C LYS A 77 7.14 11.57 2.42
N TYR A 78 6.81 10.81 3.47
CA TYR A 78 5.97 9.61 3.34
C TYR A 78 4.52 9.97 3.03
N LYS A 79 4.01 11.07 3.61
CA LYS A 79 2.70 11.61 3.24
C LYS A 79 2.62 12.01 1.77
N LYS A 80 3.68 12.62 1.23
CA LYS A 80 3.77 12.96 -0.19
C LYS A 80 3.74 11.72 -1.08
N TYR A 81 4.46 10.66 -0.72
CA TYR A 81 4.42 9.39 -1.44
C TYR A 81 3.06 8.71 -1.34
N ALA A 82 2.43 8.71 -0.16
CA ALA A 82 1.08 8.21 0.02
C ALA A 82 0.09 8.99 -0.86
N LYS A 83 0.17 10.32 -0.88
CA LYS A 83 -0.68 11.15 -1.75
C LYS A 83 -0.54 10.79 -3.22
N ARG A 84 0.70 10.73 -3.74
CA ARG A 84 0.96 10.37 -5.14
C ARG A 84 0.38 9.00 -5.49
N THR A 85 0.52 8.03 -4.58
CA THR A 85 -0.02 6.68 -4.76
C THR A 85 -1.54 6.68 -4.73
N ALA A 86 -2.16 7.44 -3.85
CA ALA A 86 -3.62 7.58 -3.78
C ALA A 86 -4.17 8.24 -5.05
N ASP A 87 -3.56 9.35 -5.49
CA ASP A 87 -3.95 10.06 -6.70
C ASP A 87 -3.89 9.12 -7.93
N LYS A 88 -2.81 8.36 -8.06
CA LYS A 88 -2.67 7.37 -9.13
C LYS A 88 -3.72 6.27 -9.04
N LEU A 89 -3.96 5.72 -7.87
CA LEU A 89 -4.95 4.67 -7.65
C LEU A 89 -6.36 5.15 -8.03
N ILE A 90 -6.71 6.39 -7.66
CA ILE A 90 -7.99 7.00 -8.00
C ILE A 90 -8.08 7.28 -9.50
N SER A 91 -7.03 7.84 -10.11
CA SER A 91 -7.01 8.13 -11.56
C SER A 91 -7.13 6.86 -12.41
N ASP A 92 -6.58 5.76 -11.93
CA ASP A 92 -6.61 4.46 -12.61
C ASP A 92 -7.90 3.64 -12.32
N SER A 93 -8.81 4.16 -11.52
CA SER A 93 -10.10 3.51 -11.23
C SER A 93 -11.16 3.94 -12.25
N TYR A 94 -12.18 3.08 -12.43
CA TYR A 94 -13.32 3.38 -13.28
C TYR A 94 -14.50 3.84 -12.45
N GLU A 95 -15.13 4.93 -12.87
CA GLU A 95 -16.35 5.42 -12.24
C GLU A 95 -17.56 4.60 -12.72
N GLU A 96 -18.31 4.08 -11.78
CA GLU A 96 -19.52 3.29 -11.99
C GLU A 96 -20.73 4.02 -11.39
N LYS A 97 -21.96 3.62 -11.76
CA LYS A 97 -23.18 4.25 -11.22
C LYS A 97 -23.25 4.25 -9.69
N LYS A 98 -22.63 3.29 -9.02
CA LYS A 98 -22.70 3.09 -7.57
C LYS A 98 -21.34 3.11 -6.87
N GLY A 99 -20.31 3.64 -7.49
CA GLY A 99 -18.96 3.69 -6.89
C GLY A 99 -17.84 3.62 -7.90
N ARG A 100 -16.75 2.97 -7.55
CA ARG A 100 -15.58 2.81 -8.40
C ARG A 100 -15.14 1.35 -8.48
N SER A 101 -14.74 0.95 -9.68
CA SER A 101 -14.14 -0.36 -9.96
C SER A 101 -12.64 -0.24 -10.18
N PHE A 102 -11.91 -1.27 -9.75
CA PHE A 102 -10.48 -1.36 -9.86
C PHE A 102 -10.10 -2.56 -10.73
N TYR A 103 -9.99 -2.31 -12.03
CA TYR A 103 -9.61 -3.34 -12.99
C TYR A 103 -8.10 -3.55 -13.02
N GLY A 104 -7.68 -4.77 -13.16
CA GLY A 104 -6.28 -5.12 -13.31
C GLY A 104 -6.09 -6.48 -13.95
N ALA A 105 -5.01 -6.63 -14.69
CA ALA A 105 -4.53 -7.94 -15.10
C ALA A 105 -3.86 -8.57 -13.88
N TRP A 106 -4.44 -9.65 -13.40
CA TRP A 106 -3.89 -10.37 -12.24
C TRP A 106 -2.82 -11.36 -12.65
N ASP A 107 -3.01 -11.99 -13.78
CA ASP A 107 -2.24 -13.14 -14.18
C ASP A 107 -1.08 -12.76 -15.12
N ARG A 108 0.14 -13.18 -14.75
CA ARG A 108 1.29 -13.05 -15.66
C ARG A 108 1.20 -14.00 -16.85
N ILE A 109 0.48 -15.10 -16.68
CA ILE A 109 0.31 -16.12 -17.71
C ILE A 109 -0.76 -15.67 -18.70
N ASP A 110 -1.77 -14.94 -18.22
CA ASP A 110 -2.85 -14.40 -19.06
C ASP A 110 -3.05 -12.89 -18.78
N PRO A 111 -2.15 -12.03 -19.28
CA PRO A 111 -2.24 -10.59 -19.08
C PRO A 111 -3.44 -9.95 -19.79
N ALA A 112 -4.07 -10.65 -20.74
CA ALA A 112 -5.28 -10.18 -21.39
C ALA A 112 -6.52 -10.36 -20.52
N ARG A 113 -6.47 -11.17 -19.49
CA ARG A 113 -7.55 -11.35 -18.54
C ARG A 113 -7.61 -10.18 -17.56
N VAL A 114 -8.33 -9.14 -17.93
CA VAL A 114 -8.58 -7.97 -17.09
C VAL A 114 -9.90 -8.15 -16.36
N VAL A 115 -9.85 -8.13 -15.03
CA VAL A 115 -11.01 -8.35 -14.16
C VAL A 115 -11.03 -7.35 -13.01
N SER A 116 -12.22 -7.09 -12.45
CA SER A 116 -12.39 -6.36 -11.20
C SER A 116 -12.81 -7.34 -10.10
N TYR A 117 -11.89 -7.65 -9.21
CA TYR A 117 -12.18 -8.47 -8.04
C TYR A 117 -12.71 -7.62 -6.88
N THR A 118 -13.48 -8.24 -5.99
CA THR A 118 -14.03 -7.58 -4.78
C THR A 118 -13.25 -7.89 -3.51
N GLY A 119 -12.42 -8.93 -3.52
CA GLY A 119 -11.70 -9.41 -2.32
C GLY A 119 -10.71 -8.39 -1.72
N TYR A 120 -10.33 -8.64 -0.46
CA TYR A 120 -9.44 -7.73 0.27
C TYR A 120 -8.02 -7.71 -0.32
N TYR A 121 -7.38 -8.87 -0.51
CA TYR A 121 -6.00 -8.90 -0.98
C TYR A 121 -5.84 -8.56 -2.47
N ILE A 122 -6.82 -8.93 -3.30
CA ILE A 122 -6.71 -8.84 -4.75
C ILE A 122 -7.77 -7.95 -5.42
N GLY A 123 -8.57 -7.24 -4.66
CA GLY A 123 -9.71 -6.51 -5.23
C GLY A 123 -10.05 -5.19 -4.56
N ALA A 124 -11.24 -4.72 -4.88
CA ALA A 124 -11.74 -3.38 -4.50
C ALA A 124 -11.78 -3.15 -2.98
N ALA A 125 -12.05 -4.19 -2.17
CA ALA A 125 -12.06 -4.04 -0.71
C ALA A 125 -10.67 -3.65 -0.17
N GLY A 126 -9.58 -4.21 -0.73
CA GLY A 126 -8.22 -3.81 -0.34
C GLY A 126 -7.86 -2.40 -0.80
N ALA A 127 -8.30 -2.01 -2.01
CA ALA A 127 -8.11 -0.64 -2.49
C ALA A 127 -8.86 0.38 -1.61
N ALA A 128 -10.11 0.07 -1.25
CA ALA A 128 -10.90 0.89 -0.33
C ALA A 128 -10.27 0.97 1.07
N GLY A 129 -9.77 -0.15 1.60
CA GLY A 129 -9.06 -0.19 2.89
C GLY A 129 -7.82 0.71 2.90
N ALA A 130 -6.99 0.63 1.87
CA ALA A 130 -5.80 1.47 1.75
C ALA A 130 -6.15 2.97 1.63
N LEU A 131 -7.19 3.32 0.87
CA LEU A 131 -7.68 4.70 0.78
C LEU A 131 -8.26 5.18 2.11
N LEU A 132 -8.98 4.33 2.84
CA LEU A 132 -9.50 4.64 4.17
C LEU A 132 -8.36 4.87 5.17
N LYS A 133 -7.33 4.02 5.15
CA LYS A 133 -6.12 4.21 5.97
C LYS A 133 -5.45 5.56 5.66
N TYR A 134 -5.26 5.88 4.39
CA TYR A 134 -4.71 7.17 4.00
C TYR A 134 -5.58 8.35 4.46
N TYR A 135 -6.90 8.26 4.30
CA TYR A 135 -7.83 9.28 4.79
C TYR A 135 -7.73 9.47 6.31
N SER A 136 -7.65 8.37 7.06
CA SER A 136 -7.54 8.43 8.52
C SER A 136 -6.27 9.17 8.97
N VAL A 137 -5.16 8.92 8.28
CA VAL A 137 -3.89 9.60 8.53
C VAL A 137 -3.99 11.10 8.22
N LEU A 138 -4.65 11.48 7.10
CA LEU A 138 -4.87 12.88 6.76
C LEU A 138 -5.73 13.62 7.79
N LYS A 139 -6.68 12.93 8.41
CA LYS A 139 -7.62 13.48 9.40
C LYS A 139 -7.16 13.30 10.85
N ASN A 140 -6.01 12.68 11.05
CA ASN A 140 -5.51 12.32 12.39
C ASN A 140 -6.54 11.48 13.19
N ILE A 141 -7.22 10.56 12.49
CA ILE A 141 -8.18 9.64 13.08
C ILE A 141 -7.48 8.28 13.22
N LYS A 142 -7.43 7.74 14.42
CA LYS A 142 -6.94 6.37 14.61
C LYS A 142 -7.99 5.38 14.12
N ILE A 143 -7.64 4.62 13.10
CA ILE A 143 -8.37 3.39 12.72
C ILE A 143 -7.48 2.21 13.04
N ALA A 144 -8.10 1.14 13.49
CA ALA A 144 -7.37 -0.09 13.74
C ALA A 144 -6.79 -0.63 12.42
N ASP A 145 -5.52 -1.00 12.47
CA ASP A 145 -4.89 -1.69 11.36
C ASP A 145 -5.44 -3.12 11.28
N PHE A 146 -5.80 -3.57 10.09
CA PHE A 146 -6.30 -4.94 9.89
C PHE A 146 -5.33 -5.98 10.49
N PHE A 147 -4.03 -5.75 10.34
CA PHE A 147 -3.01 -6.66 10.89
C PHE A 147 -2.76 -6.51 12.39
N GLU A 148 -3.20 -5.44 13.04
CA GLU A 148 -3.09 -5.30 14.50
C GLU A 148 -4.00 -6.27 15.26
N TYR A 149 -5.07 -6.75 14.64
CA TYR A 149 -6.00 -7.70 15.26
C TYR A 149 -5.59 -9.17 15.12
N TYR A 150 -4.71 -9.50 14.19
CA TYR A 150 -4.39 -10.89 13.85
C TYR A 150 -2.93 -11.28 14.15
N LEU A 151 -2.12 -10.38 14.68
CA LEU A 151 -0.74 -10.59 15.11
C LEU A 151 -0.49 -10.03 16.52
#